data_3090c5c64ec5b3a727d1c17931bac320
#
_entry.id   3090c5c64ec5b3a727d1c17931bac320
#
_cell.length_a   1.000
_cell.length_b   1.000
_cell.length_c   1.000
_cell.angle_alpha   90.00
_cell.angle_beta   90.00
_cell.angle_gamma   90.00
#
_symmetry.space_group_name_H-M   'P 1'
#
loop_
_entity.id
_entity.type
_entity.pdbx_description
1 polymer ?
#
loop_
_entity_poly.entity_id
_entity_poly.type
_entity_poly.pdbx_seq_one_letter_code
_entity_poly.pdbx_strand_id
1 'polypeptide(L)'
;MEKSIPAITKLLPTESIDNLLSQILKSKEWAQAQNDFNNSKSIYIIGNGGNLAVADHGAVDITRLSKKLAIAPGSGIVATSVIGDSSIDTWFLNWLKAHLDVVSPQDISKSMVIGVSSSGTASNICSCLFYANSIGMKTLMLSGRSEVKDLHTFNTVELGTDYYHTGEVISLLLFYQLIHGSGSSCPSISQKVGKPSFDRLVNSKD
;
A
#
# COMPACT_ATOMS: atom_id res chain seq x y z
N MET A 1 43.58 12.34 21.33
CA MET A 1 42.61 13.43 21.03
C MET A 1 41.34 12.74 20.56
N GLU A 2 40.38 12.56 21.47
CA GLU A 2 39.03 12.10 21.10
C GLU A 2 38.39 13.21 20.28
N LYS A 3 38.04 12.90 19.02
CA LYS A 3 37.20 13.80 18.22
C LYS A 3 35.78 13.71 18.82
N SER A 4 35.40 14.77 19.54
CA SER A 4 34.03 14.92 20.00
C SER A 4 33.08 14.85 18.81
N ILE A 5 32.16 13.90 18.78
CA ILE A 5 31.09 13.85 17.80
C ILE A 5 30.24 15.11 18.03
N PRO A 6 30.04 15.96 17.03
CA PRO A 6 29.22 17.15 17.21
C PRO A 6 27.81 16.73 17.63
N ALA A 7 27.27 17.37 18.68
CA ALA A 7 25.92 17.12 19.13
C ALA A 7 24.93 17.37 17.97
N ILE A 8 24.00 16.44 17.77
CA ILE A 8 22.91 16.64 16.83
C ILE A 8 22.04 17.77 17.37
N THR A 9 22.14 18.94 16.78
CA THR A 9 21.47 20.15 17.25
C THR A 9 20.14 20.40 16.56
N LYS A 10 19.84 19.67 15.47
CA LYS A 10 18.60 19.84 14.70
C LYS A 10 17.95 18.48 14.46
N LEU A 11 16.79 18.29 15.07
CA LEU A 11 15.97 17.10 14.83
C LEU A 11 15.27 17.20 13.46
N LEU A 12 15.00 16.04 12.86
CA LEU A 12 14.13 15.95 11.70
C LEU A 12 12.74 16.53 12.03
N PRO A 13 12.16 17.39 11.18
CA PRO A 13 10.79 17.82 11.38
C PRO A 13 9.86 16.62 11.40
N THR A 14 9.13 16.45 12.50
CA THR A 14 8.13 15.39 12.64
C THR A 14 6.82 16.01 13.09
N GLU A 15 5.75 15.60 12.44
CA GLU A 15 4.41 15.86 12.88
C GLU A 15 3.99 14.79 13.90
N SER A 16 2.95 15.07 14.68
CA SER A 16 2.40 14.07 15.59
C SER A 16 1.69 12.97 14.79
N ILE A 17 2.38 11.86 14.53
CA ILE A 17 1.85 10.71 13.79
C ILE A 17 0.56 10.20 14.44
N ASP A 18 0.50 10.16 15.77
CA ASP A 18 -0.69 9.70 16.50
C ASP A 18 -1.91 10.58 16.23
N ASN A 19 -1.72 11.90 16.16
CA ASN A 19 -2.80 12.84 15.84
C ASN A 19 -3.29 12.68 14.40
N LEU A 20 -2.36 12.60 13.44
CA LEU A 20 -2.68 12.40 12.04
C LEU A 20 -3.41 11.05 11.84
N LEU A 21 -2.88 9.99 12.39
CA LEU A 21 -3.50 8.67 12.31
C LEU A 21 -4.90 8.67 12.93
N SER A 22 -5.07 9.29 14.10
CA SER A 22 -6.38 9.40 14.76
C SER A 22 -7.40 10.17 13.92
N GLN A 23 -6.99 11.21 13.18
CA GLN A 23 -7.88 11.94 12.27
C GLN A 23 -8.25 11.10 11.05
N ILE A 24 -7.26 10.44 10.44
CA ILE A 24 -7.47 9.56 9.29
C ILE A 24 -8.49 8.46 9.62
N LEU A 25 -8.29 7.76 10.73
CA LEU A 25 -9.12 6.63 11.13
C LEU A 25 -10.58 7.00 11.43
N LYS A 26 -10.88 8.28 11.66
CA LYS A 26 -12.24 8.80 11.86
C LYS A 26 -12.89 9.30 10.57
N SER A 27 -12.17 9.35 9.46
CA SER A 27 -12.68 9.87 8.19
C SER A 27 -13.63 8.89 7.51
N LYS A 28 -14.55 9.42 6.71
CA LYS A 28 -15.45 8.59 5.90
C LYS A 28 -14.70 7.87 4.77
N GLU A 29 -13.65 8.49 4.26
CA GLU A 29 -12.77 7.94 3.24
C GLU A 29 -12.03 6.70 3.76
N TRP A 30 -11.57 6.74 5.01
CA TRP A 30 -10.97 5.58 5.65
C TRP A 30 -11.99 4.47 5.90
N ALA A 31 -13.16 4.80 6.39
CA ALA A 31 -14.24 3.82 6.57
C ALA A 31 -14.58 3.10 5.25
N GLN A 32 -14.63 3.85 4.13
CA GLN A 32 -14.83 3.29 2.79
C GLN A 32 -13.64 2.39 2.39
N ALA A 33 -12.40 2.85 2.60
CA ALA A 33 -11.20 2.07 2.31
C ALA A 33 -11.17 0.74 3.07
N GLN A 34 -11.52 0.75 4.36
CA GLN A 34 -11.61 -0.47 5.17
C GLN A 34 -12.70 -1.42 4.67
N ASN A 35 -13.88 -0.90 4.30
CA ASN A 35 -14.95 -1.70 3.73
C ASN A 35 -14.54 -2.33 2.39
N ASP A 36 -13.92 -1.55 1.51
CA ASP A 36 -13.44 -2.02 0.21
C ASP A 36 -12.34 -3.06 0.36
N PHE A 37 -11.41 -2.86 1.28
CA PHE A 37 -10.39 -3.85 1.62
C PHE A 37 -11.01 -5.15 2.13
N ASN A 38 -11.97 -5.07 3.04
CA ASN A 38 -12.63 -6.26 3.61
C ASN A 38 -13.32 -7.11 2.53
N ASN A 39 -13.93 -6.45 1.55
CA ASN A 39 -14.65 -7.10 0.44
C ASN A 39 -13.76 -7.50 -0.74
N SER A 40 -12.47 -7.21 -0.69
CA SER A 40 -11.51 -7.58 -1.74
C SER A 40 -10.76 -8.86 -1.40
N LYS A 41 -10.44 -9.65 -2.44
CA LYS A 41 -9.63 -10.87 -2.36
C LYS A 41 -8.20 -10.64 -2.80
N SER A 42 -8.03 -9.81 -3.85
CA SER A 42 -6.73 -9.48 -4.43
C SER A 42 -6.46 -7.98 -4.30
N ILE A 43 -5.27 -7.64 -3.85
CA ILE A 43 -4.84 -6.26 -3.59
C ILE A 43 -3.59 -5.99 -4.43
N TYR A 44 -3.63 -4.96 -5.25
CA TYR A 44 -2.50 -4.48 -6.03
C TYR A 44 -2.02 -3.16 -5.42
N ILE A 45 -0.76 -3.07 -5.04
CA ILE A 45 -0.25 -1.88 -4.35
C ILE A 45 0.85 -1.24 -5.19
N ILE A 46 0.75 0.05 -5.47
CA ILE A 46 1.67 0.79 -6.31
C ILE A 46 2.16 2.06 -5.62
N GLY A 47 3.36 2.47 -5.92
CA GLY A 47 3.98 3.68 -5.37
C GLY A 47 5.31 3.98 -6.05
N ASN A 48 5.83 5.20 -5.94
CA ASN A 48 7.12 5.60 -6.48
C ASN A 48 8.15 5.74 -5.37
N GLY A 49 9.42 5.39 -5.64
CA GLY A 49 10.52 5.59 -4.70
C GLY A 49 10.30 4.88 -3.35
N GLY A 50 10.39 5.60 -2.24
CA GLY A 50 10.15 5.06 -0.90
C GLY A 50 8.72 4.55 -0.71
N ASN A 51 7.73 5.16 -1.37
CA ASN A 51 6.37 4.64 -1.39
C ASN A 51 6.26 3.26 -2.08
N LEU A 52 7.15 2.91 -3.01
CA LEU A 52 7.21 1.56 -3.58
C LEU A 52 7.73 0.54 -2.57
N ALA A 53 8.73 0.92 -1.76
CA ALA A 53 9.19 0.06 -0.67
C ALA A 53 8.09 -0.16 0.39
N VAL A 54 7.30 0.86 0.69
CA VAL A 54 6.11 0.76 1.55
C VAL A 54 5.06 -0.17 0.93
N ALA A 55 4.83 -0.06 -0.38
CA ALA A 55 3.90 -0.91 -1.12
C ALA A 55 4.33 -2.40 -1.07
N ASP A 56 5.61 -2.68 -1.30
CA ASP A 56 6.15 -4.05 -1.23
C ASP A 56 6.03 -4.64 0.18
N HIS A 57 6.41 -3.87 1.20
CA HIS A 57 6.27 -4.30 2.59
C HIS A 57 4.80 -4.60 2.92
N GLY A 58 3.90 -3.66 2.59
CA GLY A 58 2.46 -3.82 2.81
C GLY A 58 1.89 -5.04 2.10
N ALA A 59 2.29 -5.31 0.85
CA ALA A 59 1.84 -6.47 0.09
C ALA A 59 2.24 -7.80 0.75
N VAL A 60 3.48 -7.90 1.23
CA VAL A 60 3.96 -9.09 1.96
C VAL A 60 3.13 -9.33 3.21
N ASP A 61 2.93 -8.30 4.02
CA ASP A 61 2.24 -8.47 5.31
C ASP A 61 0.72 -8.65 5.15
N ILE A 62 0.09 -7.99 4.20
CA ILE A 62 -1.32 -8.25 3.86
C ILE A 62 -1.49 -9.72 3.44
N THR A 63 -0.63 -10.24 2.57
CA THR A 63 -0.71 -11.64 2.13
C THR A 63 -0.53 -12.61 3.30
N ARG A 64 0.47 -12.36 4.16
CA ARG A 64 0.78 -13.26 5.28
C ARG A 64 -0.25 -13.22 6.40
N LEU A 65 -0.87 -12.07 6.65
CA LEU A 65 -1.67 -11.84 7.86
C LEU A 65 -3.17 -11.80 7.59
N SER A 66 -3.63 -11.40 6.39
CA SER A 66 -5.06 -11.16 6.14
C SER A 66 -5.75 -12.20 5.25
N LYS A 67 -5.04 -13.26 4.83
CA LYS A 67 -5.55 -14.28 3.89
C LYS A 67 -6.03 -13.71 2.55
N LYS A 68 -5.47 -12.58 2.13
CA LYS A 68 -5.71 -11.94 0.83
C LYS A 68 -4.44 -12.06 -0.01
N LEU A 69 -4.58 -12.17 -1.31
CA LEU A 69 -3.43 -12.07 -2.21
C LEU A 69 -3.09 -10.58 -2.37
N ALA A 70 -1.91 -10.16 -1.94
CA ALA A 70 -1.44 -8.81 -2.20
C ALA A 70 -0.10 -8.84 -2.93
N ILE A 71 0.06 -8.01 -3.95
CA ILE A 71 1.26 -7.90 -4.77
C ILE A 71 1.59 -6.44 -5.06
N ALA A 72 2.88 -6.17 -5.19
CA ALA A 72 3.41 -4.88 -5.63
C ALA A 72 4.59 -5.10 -6.59
N PRO A 73 4.88 -4.16 -7.51
CA PRO A 73 5.90 -4.33 -8.54
C PRO A 73 7.30 -3.90 -8.09
N GLY A 74 7.72 -4.27 -6.89
CA GLY A 74 8.96 -3.78 -6.26
C GLY A 74 10.25 -4.32 -6.84
N SER A 75 10.20 -5.29 -7.75
CA SER A 75 11.39 -5.80 -8.41
C SER A 75 11.89 -4.83 -9.49
N GLY A 76 13.19 -4.49 -9.44
CA GLY A 76 13.83 -3.70 -10.48
C GLY A 76 13.71 -4.34 -11.88
N ILE A 77 13.64 -5.66 -11.97
CA ILE A 77 13.41 -6.39 -13.23
C ILE A 77 12.02 -6.07 -13.76
N VAL A 78 10.99 -6.12 -12.93
CA VAL A 78 9.61 -5.79 -13.33
C VAL A 78 9.53 -4.35 -13.80
N ALA A 79 10.05 -3.40 -13.03
CA ALA A 79 10.04 -1.99 -13.38
C ALA A 79 10.75 -1.71 -14.71
N THR A 80 11.98 -2.19 -14.88
CA THR A 80 12.79 -1.92 -16.09
C THR A 80 12.22 -2.60 -17.33
N SER A 81 11.66 -3.81 -17.21
CA SER A 81 11.01 -4.50 -18.32
C SER A 81 9.77 -3.74 -18.78
N VAL A 82 8.84 -3.46 -17.88
CA VAL A 82 7.58 -2.80 -18.24
C VAL A 82 7.79 -1.35 -18.69
N ILE A 83 8.73 -0.60 -18.09
CA ILE A 83 9.08 0.76 -18.53
C ILE A 83 9.73 0.72 -19.92
N GLY A 84 10.61 -0.26 -20.18
CA GLY A 84 11.27 -0.42 -21.49
C GLY A 84 10.29 -0.67 -22.62
N ASP A 85 9.22 -1.41 -22.36
CA ASP A 85 8.17 -1.72 -23.34
C ASP A 85 7.06 -0.66 -23.38
N SER A 86 7.09 0.35 -22.52
CA SER A 86 6.04 1.38 -22.41
C SER A 86 6.61 2.77 -22.09
N SER A 87 6.29 3.29 -20.91
CA SER A 87 6.83 4.54 -20.38
C SER A 87 6.74 4.57 -18.86
N ILE A 88 7.49 5.49 -18.25
CA ILE A 88 7.41 5.75 -16.81
C ILE A 88 5.99 6.18 -16.39
N ASP A 89 5.23 6.84 -17.25
CA ASP A 89 3.89 7.34 -16.96
C ASP A 89 2.82 6.25 -17.00
N THR A 90 3.08 5.13 -17.65
CA THR A 90 2.09 4.06 -17.88
C THR A 90 2.50 2.70 -17.32
N TRP A 91 3.69 2.57 -16.75
CA TRP A 91 4.20 1.25 -16.36
C TRP A 91 3.36 0.53 -15.30
N PHE A 92 2.81 1.24 -14.29
CA PHE A 92 1.91 0.62 -13.32
C PHE A 92 0.62 0.14 -13.97
N LEU A 93 0.08 0.93 -14.90
CA LEU A 93 -1.10 0.55 -15.68
C LEU A 93 -0.84 -0.73 -16.49
N ASN A 94 0.30 -0.79 -17.20
CA ASN A 94 0.65 -1.94 -18.02
C ASN A 94 0.99 -3.17 -17.17
N TRP A 95 1.67 -2.97 -16.05
CA TRP A 95 1.88 -4.01 -15.05
C TRP A 95 0.55 -4.58 -14.53
N LEU A 96 -0.39 -3.71 -14.16
CA LEU A 96 -1.72 -4.13 -13.69
C LEU A 96 -2.47 -4.91 -14.78
N LYS A 97 -2.51 -4.40 -16.02
CA LYS A 97 -3.17 -5.06 -17.15
C LYS A 97 -2.64 -6.49 -17.35
N ALA A 98 -1.32 -6.66 -17.38
CA ALA A 98 -0.71 -7.98 -17.54
C ALA A 98 -1.14 -8.97 -16.42
N HIS A 99 -1.35 -8.50 -15.20
CA HIS A 99 -1.88 -9.34 -14.12
C HIS A 99 -3.37 -9.64 -14.30
N LEU A 100 -4.15 -8.68 -14.81
CA LEU A 100 -5.59 -8.86 -14.98
C LEU A 100 -5.95 -9.74 -16.19
N ASP A 101 -5.06 -9.91 -17.15
CA ASP A 101 -5.27 -10.79 -18.31
C ASP A 101 -5.48 -12.25 -17.92
N VAL A 102 -5.02 -12.65 -16.73
CA VAL A 102 -5.19 -14.00 -16.19
C VAL A 102 -6.25 -14.09 -15.07
N VAL A 103 -6.95 -12.99 -14.79
CA VAL A 103 -7.97 -12.90 -13.73
C VAL A 103 -9.36 -12.97 -14.36
N SER A 104 -10.27 -13.74 -13.75
CA SER A 104 -11.65 -13.81 -14.23
C SER A 104 -12.38 -12.47 -14.04
N PRO A 105 -13.33 -12.10 -14.94
CA PRO A 105 -14.12 -10.87 -14.78
C PRO A 105 -14.84 -10.77 -13.42
N GLN A 106 -15.28 -11.90 -12.86
CA GLN A 106 -15.94 -11.94 -11.55
C GLN A 106 -14.98 -11.64 -10.40
N ASP A 107 -13.69 -11.91 -10.56
CA ASP A 107 -12.68 -11.63 -9.54
C ASP A 107 -12.09 -10.21 -9.67
N ILE A 108 -12.23 -9.56 -10.83
CA ILE A 108 -11.86 -8.15 -11.01
C ILE A 108 -12.66 -7.26 -10.05
N SER A 109 -13.97 -7.45 -9.93
CA SER A 109 -14.83 -6.70 -9.00
C SER A 109 -14.52 -6.96 -7.51
N LYS A 110 -13.79 -8.05 -7.22
CA LYS A 110 -13.27 -8.41 -5.90
C LYS A 110 -11.80 -8.06 -5.72
N SER A 111 -11.27 -7.23 -6.58
CA SER A 111 -9.89 -6.75 -6.52
C SER A 111 -9.85 -5.28 -6.15
N MET A 112 -8.75 -4.86 -5.54
CA MET A 112 -8.51 -3.48 -5.12
C MET A 112 -7.13 -3.03 -5.56
N VAL A 113 -7.02 -1.78 -6.02
CA VAL A 113 -5.73 -1.11 -6.26
C VAL A 113 -5.53 -0.03 -5.20
N ILE A 114 -4.38 -0.04 -4.56
CA ILE A 114 -3.97 0.99 -3.59
C ILE A 114 -2.76 1.72 -4.17
N GLY A 115 -2.89 3.02 -4.39
CA GLY A 115 -1.81 3.91 -4.78
C GLY A 115 -1.26 4.67 -3.57
N VAL A 116 0.06 4.65 -3.38
CA VAL A 116 0.74 5.47 -2.35
C VAL A 116 1.51 6.57 -3.06
N SER A 117 1.09 7.82 -2.86
CA SER A 117 1.64 8.97 -3.56
C SER A 117 1.72 10.19 -2.65
N SER A 118 2.92 10.67 -2.36
CA SER A 118 3.09 11.85 -1.49
C SER A 118 2.45 13.11 -2.09
N SER A 119 2.49 13.28 -3.42
CA SER A 119 1.84 14.41 -4.09
C SER A 119 0.37 14.17 -4.40
N GLY A 120 -0.08 12.91 -4.50
CA GLY A 120 -1.41 12.54 -4.99
C GLY A 120 -1.63 12.78 -6.49
N THR A 121 -0.64 13.30 -7.22
CA THR A 121 -0.77 13.70 -8.64
C THR A 121 0.18 12.97 -9.58
N ALA A 122 0.93 11.97 -9.10
CA ALA A 122 1.86 11.22 -9.94
C ALA A 122 1.11 10.51 -11.09
N SER A 123 1.43 10.86 -12.33
CA SER A 123 0.72 10.42 -13.55
C SER A 123 0.60 8.91 -13.66
N ASN A 124 1.68 8.18 -13.39
CA ASN A 124 1.70 6.72 -13.43
C ASN A 124 0.79 6.06 -12.39
N ILE A 125 0.66 6.65 -11.20
CA ILE A 125 -0.25 6.15 -10.15
C ILE A 125 -1.69 6.50 -10.51
N CYS A 126 -1.95 7.76 -10.88
CA CYS A 126 -3.29 8.22 -11.23
C CYS A 126 -3.86 7.46 -12.43
N SER A 127 -3.08 7.27 -13.51
CA SER A 127 -3.53 6.54 -14.71
C SER A 127 -3.92 5.09 -14.39
N CYS A 128 -3.16 4.43 -13.50
CA CYS A 128 -3.47 3.09 -13.05
C CYS A 128 -4.77 3.04 -12.24
N LEU A 129 -4.96 3.98 -11.29
CA LEU A 129 -6.17 4.04 -10.48
C LEU A 129 -7.41 4.41 -11.30
N PHE A 130 -7.31 5.35 -12.25
CA PHE A 130 -8.41 5.67 -13.17
C PHE A 130 -8.83 4.46 -14.00
N TYR A 131 -7.86 3.72 -14.55
CA TYR A 131 -8.16 2.51 -15.27
C TYR A 131 -8.84 1.46 -14.39
N ALA A 132 -8.27 1.17 -13.21
CA ALA A 132 -8.83 0.21 -12.28
C ALA A 132 -10.28 0.56 -11.89
N ASN A 133 -10.54 1.83 -11.59
CA ASN A 133 -11.89 2.32 -11.30
C ASN A 133 -12.85 2.12 -12.49
N SER A 134 -12.39 2.40 -13.72
CA SER A 134 -13.21 2.28 -14.93
C SER A 134 -13.66 0.86 -15.25
N ILE A 135 -12.92 -0.14 -14.77
CA ILE A 135 -13.25 -1.57 -14.95
C ILE A 135 -13.92 -2.19 -13.72
N GLY A 136 -14.31 -1.37 -12.72
CA GLY A 136 -15.07 -1.80 -11.55
C GLY A 136 -14.25 -2.38 -10.40
N MET A 137 -12.93 -2.20 -10.39
CA MET A 137 -12.10 -2.50 -9.22
C MET A 137 -12.33 -1.47 -8.10
N LYS A 138 -12.12 -1.87 -6.86
CA LYS A 138 -12.01 -0.93 -5.73
C LYS A 138 -10.69 -0.15 -5.87
N THR A 139 -10.71 1.13 -5.50
CA THR A 139 -9.53 1.98 -5.62
C THR A 139 -9.33 2.84 -4.38
N LEU A 140 -8.09 3.00 -3.97
CA LEU A 140 -7.68 3.85 -2.86
C LEU A 140 -6.40 4.59 -3.23
N MET A 141 -6.39 5.90 -3.03
CA MET A 141 -5.17 6.72 -3.00
C MET A 141 -4.84 7.09 -1.56
N LEU A 142 -3.63 6.81 -1.11
CA LEU A 142 -3.03 7.41 0.09
C LEU A 142 -2.21 8.61 -0.36
N SER A 143 -2.64 9.82 -0.03
CA SER A 143 -1.98 11.06 -0.48
C SER A 143 -1.51 11.91 0.70
N GLY A 144 -0.27 12.41 0.62
CA GLY A 144 0.26 13.33 1.64
C GLY A 144 -0.54 14.63 1.73
N ARG A 145 -1.01 15.15 0.59
CA ARG A 145 -1.62 16.48 0.49
C ARG A 145 -3.13 16.45 0.31
N SER A 146 -3.80 17.42 0.93
CA SER A 146 -5.25 17.60 0.88
C SER A 146 -5.80 18.14 -0.45
N GLU A 147 -4.99 18.89 -1.16
CA GLU A 147 -5.42 19.65 -2.36
C GLU A 147 -5.86 18.77 -3.55
N VAL A 148 -5.67 17.48 -3.47
CA VAL A 148 -5.91 16.53 -4.57
C VAL A 148 -7.21 15.76 -4.42
N LYS A 149 -7.84 15.80 -3.26
CA LYS A 149 -9.02 14.99 -2.92
C LYS A 149 -10.18 15.17 -3.90
N ASP A 150 -10.43 16.42 -4.27
CA ASP A 150 -11.57 16.76 -5.15
C ASP A 150 -11.25 16.56 -6.65
N LEU A 151 -10.00 16.23 -6.98
CA LEU A 151 -9.57 16.02 -8.37
C LEU A 151 -9.79 14.59 -8.86
N HIS A 152 -10.08 13.65 -7.97
CA HIS A 152 -10.13 12.23 -8.30
C HIS A 152 -11.54 11.66 -8.17
N THR A 153 -11.88 10.76 -9.09
CA THR A 153 -13.13 9.98 -9.06
C THR A 153 -13.02 8.72 -8.19
N PHE A 154 -11.87 8.46 -7.61
CA PHE A 154 -11.58 7.32 -6.73
C PHE A 154 -11.40 7.79 -5.27
N ASN A 155 -11.56 6.85 -4.34
CA ASN A 155 -11.42 7.14 -2.91
C ASN A 155 -10.00 7.61 -2.59
N THR A 156 -9.87 8.77 -1.95
CA THR A 156 -8.59 9.35 -1.55
C THR A 156 -8.59 9.62 -0.05
N VAL A 157 -7.65 9.00 0.64
CA VAL A 157 -7.37 9.23 2.06
C VAL A 157 -6.18 10.18 2.18
N GLU A 158 -6.41 11.34 2.78
CA GLU A 158 -5.38 12.32 3.06
C GLU A 158 -4.59 11.96 4.31
N LEU A 159 -3.26 11.98 4.18
CA LEU A 159 -2.36 11.72 5.31
C LEU A 159 -2.08 12.96 6.15
N GLY A 160 -2.38 14.15 5.62
CA GLY A 160 -2.24 15.43 6.32
C GLY A 160 -0.80 15.83 6.56
N THR A 161 0.13 15.44 5.70
CA THR A 161 1.57 15.74 5.85
C THR A 161 2.20 16.20 4.55
N ASP A 162 3.16 17.13 4.66
CA ASP A 162 4.03 17.57 3.56
C ASP A 162 5.37 16.84 3.52
N TYR A 163 5.65 15.97 4.49
CA TYR A 163 6.93 15.28 4.59
C TYR A 163 6.86 13.86 4.03
N TYR A 164 7.78 13.51 3.11
CA TYR A 164 7.87 12.16 2.53
C TYR A 164 7.97 11.07 3.58
N HIS A 165 8.92 11.21 4.51
CA HIS A 165 9.15 10.22 5.57
C HIS A 165 7.94 10.02 6.48
N THR A 166 7.19 11.08 6.82
CA THR A 166 5.97 10.97 7.62
C THR A 166 4.88 10.25 6.84
N GLY A 167 4.68 10.62 5.57
CA GLY A 167 3.71 9.97 4.68
C GLY A 167 3.99 8.48 4.49
N GLU A 168 5.24 8.09 4.29
CA GLU A 168 5.67 6.69 4.15
C GLU A 168 5.37 5.89 5.43
N VAL A 169 5.73 6.42 6.61
CA VAL A 169 5.49 5.75 7.89
C VAL A 169 3.99 5.61 8.16
N ILE A 170 3.20 6.67 7.96
CA ILE A 170 1.74 6.61 8.14
C ILE A 170 1.12 5.61 7.16
N SER A 171 1.52 5.60 5.89
CA SER A 171 1.00 4.64 4.91
C SER A 171 1.26 3.19 5.32
N LEU A 172 2.44 2.89 5.85
CA LEU A 172 2.73 1.56 6.38
C LEU A 172 1.86 1.22 7.60
N LEU A 173 1.66 2.15 8.53
CA LEU A 173 0.76 1.97 9.67
C LEU A 173 -0.69 1.73 9.20
N LEU A 174 -1.14 2.41 8.14
CA LEU A 174 -2.48 2.22 7.59
C LEU A 174 -2.66 0.84 6.97
N PHE A 175 -1.64 0.23 6.36
CA PHE A 175 -1.72 -1.17 5.94
C PHE A 175 -1.95 -2.12 7.13
N TYR A 176 -1.28 -1.90 8.25
CA TYR A 176 -1.54 -2.68 9.47
C TYR A 176 -2.95 -2.41 10.03
N GLN A 177 -3.47 -1.20 9.92
CA GLN A 177 -4.85 -0.89 10.31
C GLN A 177 -5.87 -1.61 9.42
N LEU A 178 -5.65 -1.68 8.09
CA LEU A 178 -6.49 -2.48 7.18
C LEU A 178 -6.49 -3.96 7.58
N ILE A 179 -5.32 -4.52 7.87
CA ILE A 179 -5.17 -5.91 8.33
C ILE A 179 -5.94 -6.11 9.63
N HIS A 180 -5.74 -5.25 10.62
CA HIS A 180 -6.41 -5.35 11.93
C HIS A 180 -7.93 -5.19 11.79
N GLY A 181 -8.39 -4.19 11.02
CA GLY A 181 -9.81 -3.94 10.75
C GLY A 181 -10.50 -5.03 9.92
N SER A 182 -9.74 -5.95 9.30
CA SER A 182 -10.27 -7.15 8.65
C SER A 182 -10.50 -8.33 9.61
N GLY A 183 -10.26 -8.14 10.92
CA GLY A 183 -10.36 -9.19 11.93
C GLY A 183 -9.08 -10.02 12.09
N SER A 184 -8.00 -9.64 11.42
CA SER A 184 -6.69 -10.29 11.56
C SER A 184 -5.85 -9.59 12.63
N SER A 185 -4.97 -10.33 13.31
CA SER A 185 -4.08 -9.74 14.31
C SER A 185 -2.70 -9.47 13.71
N CYS A 186 -2.14 -8.31 14.02
CA CYS A 186 -0.72 -8.06 13.81
C CYS A 186 0.06 -8.66 14.99
N PRO A 187 0.97 -9.62 14.74
CA PRO A 187 1.68 -10.31 15.81
C PRO A 187 2.65 -9.38 16.54
N SER A 188 2.81 -9.56 17.84
CA SER A 188 3.87 -8.90 18.61
C SER A 188 5.25 -9.47 18.23
N ILE A 189 6.32 -8.71 18.52
CA ILE A 189 7.71 -9.15 18.27
C ILE A 189 8.02 -10.49 18.98
N SER A 190 7.39 -10.75 20.12
CA SER A 190 7.54 -12.00 20.87
C SER A 190 6.80 -13.18 20.22
N GLN A 191 5.85 -12.94 19.34
CA GLN A 191 5.15 -13.98 18.63
C GLN A 191 5.95 -14.38 17.39
N LYS A 192 6.34 -15.65 17.30
CA LYS A 192 6.94 -16.17 16.07
C LYS A 192 5.89 -16.18 14.98
N VAL A 193 5.96 -15.20 14.09
CA VAL A 193 5.11 -15.14 12.89
C VAL A 193 5.48 -16.30 11.98
N GLY A 194 4.54 -17.26 11.90
CA GLY A 194 4.76 -18.43 11.06
C GLY A 194 5.95 -19.27 11.56
N LYS A 195 5.74 -20.11 12.57
CA LYS A 195 6.34 -21.40 12.38
C LYS A 195 5.85 -21.85 11.01
N PRO A 196 6.73 -22.01 10.01
CA PRO A 196 6.31 -22.69 8.79
C PRO A 196 5.62 -23.95 9.26
N SER A 197 4.53 -24.30 8.63
CA SER A 197 3.85 -25.56 8.85
C SER A 197 4.69 -26.77 8.40
N PHE A 198 6.01 -26.64 8.45
CA PHE A 198 6.97 -27.70 8.25
C PHE A 198 6.63 -28.86 9.18
N ASP A 199 6.27 -28.60 10.44
CA ASP A 199 5.78 -29.63 11.37
C ASP A 199 4.45 -30.27 10.90
N ARG A 200 3.61 -29.55 10.12
CA ARG A 200 2.40 -30.14 9.51
C ARG A 200 2.70 -30.96 8.28
N LEU A 201 3.69 -30.57 7.47
CA LEU A 201 4.11 -31.31 6.27
C LEU A 201 4.91 -32.57 6.62
N VAL A 202 5.61 -32.59 7.75
CA VAL A 202 6.41 -33.74 8.21
C VAL A 202 5.59 -34.69 9.07
N ASN A 203 4.54 -34.21 9.72
CA ASN A 203 3.66 -35.01 10.61
C ASN A 203 2.31 -35.39 9.98
N SER A 204 2.04 -35.08 8.71
CA SER A 204 0.90 -35.65 7.98
C SER A 204 1.32 -37.00 7.36
N LYS A 205 1.76 -37.91 8.21
CA LYS A 205 1.70 -39.34 7.94
C LYS A 205 0.50 -39.82 8.75
N ASP A 206 -0.64 -39.80 8.09
CA ASP A 206 -1.76 -40.77 8.16
C ASP A 206 -2.82 -40.38 7.13
#